data_ba2d7924239f44f0c8a21753b0dd8dd7
#
_entry.id   ba2d7924239f44f0c8a21753b0dd8dd7
#
_cell.length_a   1.000
_cell.length_b   1.000
_cell.length_c   1.000
_cell.angle_alpha   90.00
_cell.angle_beta   90.00
_cell.angle_gamma   90.00
#
_symmetry.space_group_name_H-M   'P 1'
#
loop_
_entity.id
_entity.type
_entity.pdbx_description
1 polymer ?
#
loop_
_entity_poly.entity_id
_entity_poly.type
_entity_poly.pdbx_seq_one_letter_code
_entity_poly.pdbx_strand_id
1 'polypeptide(L)'
;MEYRIDTHGLLAELGVWNGFLGRPVNLIACGGTALTLLGVKDSTKDIDLMVPDEGEHDYLLGALRRFGYSQVTGSGWARGGGFVFDLFRGNRIHTTELL
;
A
#
# COMPACT_ATOMS: atom_id res chain seq x y z
N MET A 1 18.21 -6.35 11.34
CA MET A 1 18.14 -6.53 9.88
C MET A 1 17.03 -5.67 9.30
N GLU A 2 17.30 -5.06 8.19
CA GLU A 2 16.35 -4.18 7.53
C GLU A 2 15.64 -4.91 6.41
N TYR A 3 14.32 -4.90 6.44
CA TYR A 3 13.53 -5.52 5.38
C TYR A 3 13.21 -4.47 4.32
N ARG A 4 13.49 -4.83 3.08
CA ARG A 4 13.19 -3.96 1.94
C ARG A 4 12.46 -4.79 0.90
N ILE A 5 11.62 -4.12 0.12
CA ILE A 5 10.86 -4.77 -0.93
C ILE A 5 11.20 -4.09 -2.26
N ASP A 6 11.49 -4.90 -3.26
CA ASP A 6 11.76 -4.39 -4.61
C ASP A 6 10.46 -4.37 -5.43
N THR A 7 10.58 -3.93 -6.67
CA THR A 7 9.41 -3.85 -7.57
C THR A 7 8.71 -5.19 -7.71
N HIS A 8 9.47 -6.25 -7.89
CA HIS A 8 8.90 -7.58 -8.09
C HIS A 8 8.11 -8.02 -6.86
N GLY A 9 8.70 -7.86 -5.68
CA GLY A 9 8.03 -8.21 -4.43
C GLY A 9 6.80 -7.36 -4.16
N LEU A 10 6.89 -6.05 -4.46
CA LEU A 10 5.78 -5.15 -4.26
C LEU A 10 4.59 -5.52 -5.15
N LEU A 11 4.85 -5.82 -6.43
CA LEU A 11 3.80 -6.23 -7.34
C LEU A 11 3.21 -7.58 -6.93
N ALA A 12 4.01 -8.48 -6.38
CA ALA A 12 3.51 -9.75 -5.89
C ALA A 12 2.55 -9.54 -4.72
N GLU A 13 2.89 -8.66 -3.79
CA GLU A 13 2.01 -8.34 -2.66
C GLU A 13 0.70 -7.73 -3.12
N LEU A 14 0.76 -6.76 -4.03
CA LEU A 14 -0.46 -6.15 -4.57
C LEU A 14 -1.28 -7.15 -5.37
N GLY A 15 -0.62 -8.12 -6.01
CA GLY A 15 -1.30 -9.22 -6.69
C GLY A 15 -2.12 -10.08 -5.74
N VAL A 16 -1.59 -10.32 -4.53
CA VAL A 16 -2.34 -11.03 -3.49
C VAL A 16 -3.62 -10.25 -3.14
N TRP A 17 -3.49 -8.93 -2.96
CA TRP A 17 -4.65 -8.11 -2.67
C TRP A 17 -5.67 -8.17 -3.80
N ASN A 18 -5.20 -8.08 -5.04
CA ASN A 18 -6.09 -8.16 -6.19
C ASN A 18 -6.88 -9.47 -6.20
N GLY A 19 -6.26 -10.52 -5.71
CA GLY A 19 -6.91 -11.84 -5.66
C GLY A 19 -8.08 -11.94 -4.69
N PHE A 20 -8.07 -11.13 -3.62
CA PHE A 20 -9.18 -11.21 -2.65
C PHE A 20 -10.11 -10.00 -2.68
N LEU A 21 -9.80 -8.96 -3.43
CA LEU A 21 -10.71 -7.83 -3.55
C LEU A 21 -11.84 -8.16 -4.51
N GLY A 22 -13.06 -7.90 -4.08
CA GLY A 22 -14.26 -8.17 -4.89
C GLY A 22 -14.60 -7.06 -5.86
N ARG A 23 -13.90 -5.93 -5.77
CA ARG A 23 -14.10 -4.80 -6.68
C ARG A 23 -12.82 -3.98 -6.78
N PRO A 24 -12.68 -3.16 -7.82
CA PRO A 24 -11.47 -2.35 -7.98
C PRO A 24 -11.32 -1.31 -6.88
N VAL A 25 -10.08 -1.09 -6.48
CA VAL A 25 -9.69 -0.03 -5.56
C VAL A 25 -8.52 0.70 -6.20
N ASN A 26 -8.64 2.01 -6.34
CA ASN A 26 -7.57 2.83 -6.90
C ASN A 26 -6.55 3.13 -5.82
N LEU A 27 -5.30 2.76 -6.09
CA LEU A 27 -4.19 3.00 -5.18
C LEU A 27 -3.17 3.90 -5.87
N ILE A 28 -2.69 4.89 -5.14
CA ILE A 28 -1.65 5.76 -5.63
C ILE A 28 -0.40 5.53 -4.80
N ALA A 29 0.66 5.07 -5.44
CA ALA A 29 1.92 4.86 -4.77
C ALA A 29 2.57 6.21 -4.45
N CYS A 30 3.16 6.32 -3.28
CA CYS A 30 3.76 7.56 -2.79
C CYS A 30 5.22 7.37 -2.42
N GLY A 31 6.00 8.44 -2.47
CA GLY A 31 7.36 8.46 -1.97
C GLY A 31 8.24 7.34 -2.54
N GLY A 32 8.93 6.63 -1.66
CA GLY A 32 9.82 5.55 -2.06
C GLY A 32 9.13 4.41 -2.79
N THR A 33 7.85 4.17 -2.47
CA THR A 33 7.05 3.16 -3.17
C THR A 33 6.91 3.53 -4.64
N ALA A 34 6.55 4.78 -4.92
CA ALA A 34 6.41 5.24 -6.29
C ALA A 34 7.75 5.14 -7.03
N LEU A 35 8.83 5.57 -6.40
CA LEU A 35 10.15 5.52 -7.02
C LEU A 35 10.60 4.10 -7.30
N THR A 36 10.26 3.16 -6.42
CA THR A 36 10.58 1.75 -6.61
C THR A 36 9.81 1.19 -7.80
N LEU A 37 8.51 1.49 -7.89
CA LEU A 37 7.70 1.01 -9.00
C LEU A 37 8.13 1.61 -10.34
N LEU A 38 8.66 2.82 -10.33
CA LEU A 38 9.15 3.47 -11.54
C LEU A 38 10.57 3.02 -11.91
N GLY A 39 11.20 2.22 -11.08
CA GLY A 39 12.54 1.75 -11.34
C GLY A 39 13.63 2.75 -11.00
N VAL A 40 13.30 3.86 -10.35
CA VAL A 40 14.25 4.88 -9.94
C VAL A 40 15.05 4.42 -8.72
N LYS A 41 14.39 3.66 -7.84
CA LYS A 41 15.03 3.03 -6.69
C LYS A 41 14.91 1.53 -6.82
N ASP A 42 15.87 0.82 -6.27
CA ASP A 42 15.86 -0.65 -6.31
C ASP A 42 14.84 -1.24 -5.34
N SER A 43 14.60 -0.59 -4.22
CA SER A 43 13.72 -1.11 -3.19
C SER A 43 13.27 0.00 -2.23
N THR A 44 12.28 -0.31 -1.40
CA THR A 44 11.83 0.60 -0.36
C THR A 44 11.57 -0.17 0.94
N LYS A 45 11.71 0.51 2.07
CA LYS A 45 11.41 -0.06 3.38
C LYS A 45 9.94 0.13 3.73
N ASP A 46 9.37 1.23 3.29
CA ASP A 46 8.01 1.63 3.63
C ASP A 46 7.15 1.58 2.38
N ILE A 47 5.98 0.98 2.49
CA ILE A 47 5.05 0.91 1.38
C ILE A 47 3.94 1.91 1.65
N ASP A 48 3.98 3.04 0.97
CA ASP A 48 3.04 4.13 1.15
C ASP A 48 2.06 4.20 -0.01
N LEU A 49 0.78 4.03 0.29
CA LEU A 49 -0.27 4.03 -0.72
C LEU A 49 -1.39 4.96 -0.28
N MET A 50 -1.88 5.75 -1.21
CA MET A 50 -3.05 6.60 -0.96
C MET A 50 -4.26 6.03 -1.67
N VAL A 51 -5.40 6.07 -1.00
CA VAL A 51 -6.69 5.67 -1.59
C VAL A 51 -7.55 6.93 -1.68
N PRO A 52 -7.67 7.51 -2.88
CA PRO A 52 -8.37 8.79 -3.03
C PRO A 52 -9.85 8.75 -2.69
N ASP A 53 -10.51 7.65 -3.01
CA ASP A 53 -11.94 7.51 -2.77
C ASP A 53 -12.19 6.96 -1.38
N GLU A 54 -12.97 7.67 -0.56
CA GLU A 54 -13.20 7.26 0.82
C GLU A 54 -13.95 5.94 0.92
N GLY A 55 -14.90 5.70 0.02
CA GLY A 55 -15.62 4.45 0.00
C GLY A 55 -14.71 3.27 -0.33
N GLU A 56 -13.80 3.47 -1.26
CA GLU A 56 -12.81 2.45 -1.60
C GLU A 56 -11.83 2.22 -0.45
N HIS A 57 -11.46 3.28 0.24
CA HIS A 57 -10.58 3.16 1.40
C HIS A 57 -11.24 2.30 2.49
N ASP A 58 -12.49 2.60 2.81
CA ASP A 58 -13.21 1.83 3.82
C ASP A 58 -13.40 0.38 3.39
N TYR A 59 -13.71 0.16 2.11
CA TYR A 59 -13.84 -1.17 1.57
C TYR A 59 -12.53 -1.95 1.68
N LEU A 60 -11.43 -1.31 1.31
CA LEU A 60 -10.12 -1.94 1.37
C LEU A 60 -9.76 -2.35 2.79
N LEU A 61 -9.94 -1.46 3.76
CA LEU A 61 -9.62 -1.80 5.15
C LEU A 61 -10.47 -2.97 5.65
N GLY A 62 -11.73 -3.01 5.26
CA GLY A 62 -12.59 -4.13 5.62
C GLY A 62 -12.11 -5.45 5.01
N ALA A 63 -11.69 -5.41 3.75
CA ALA A 63 -11.17 -6.59 3.08
C ALA A 63 -9.87 -7.06 3.72
N LEU A 64 -8.97 -6.14 4.04
CA LEU A 64 -7.71 -6.48 4.69
C LEU A 64 -7.94 -7.19 6.01
N ARG A 65 -8.86 -6.68 6.83
CA ARG A 65 -9.19 -7.33 8.09
C ARG A 65 -9.69 -8.75 7.89
N ARG A 66 -10.54 -8.96 6.90
CA ARG A 66 -11.08 -10.29 6.62
C ARG A 66 -10.01 -11.28 6.19
N PHE A 67 -8.93 -10.78 5.61
CA PHE A 67 -7.85 -11.64 5.11
C PHE A 67 -6.62 -11.62 6.00
N GLY A 68 -6.80 -11.29 7.27
CA GLY A 68 -5.78 -11.49 8.28
C GLY A 68 -4.84 -10.32 8.54
N TYR A 69 -5.07 -9.18 7.91
CA TYR A 69 -4.28 -7.98 8.19
C TYR A 69 -4.84 -7.28 9.42
N SER A 70 -3.96 -6.67 10.18
CA SER A 70 -4.36 -5.88 11.32
C SER A 70 -3.62 -4.55 11.31
N GLN A 71 -4.23 -3.57 11.96
CA GLN A 71 -3.65 -2.25 12.07
C GLN A 71 -2.54 -2.27 13.11
N VAL A 72 -1.32 -1.98 12.69
CA VAL A 72 -0.16 -2.03 13.59
C VAL A 72 0.34 -0.65 13.97
N THR A 73 -0.01 0.37 13.20
CA THR A 73 0.25 1.78 13.53
C THR A 73 -0.97 2.58 13.10
N GLY A 74 -0.93 3.91 13.25
CA GLY A 74 -2.07 4.76 12.86
C GLY A 74 -2.53 4.54 11.42
N SER A 75 -1.61 4.42 10.48
CA SER A 75 -1.93 4.20 9.07
C SER A 75 -1.44 2.84 8.57
N GLY A 76 -0.69 2.10 9.37
CA GLY A 76 0.01 0.91 8.94
C GLY A 76 -0.75 -0.38 9.17
N TRP A 77 -0.77 -1.23 8.15
CA TRP A 77 -1.44 -2.52 8.16
C TRP A 77 -0.46 -3.61 7.76
N ALA A 78 -0.52 -4.73 8.45
CA ALA A 78 0.37 -5.85 8.18
C ALA A 78 -0.34 -7.17 8.47
N ARG A 79 0.16 -8.25 7.84
CA ARG A 79 -0.32 -9.59 8.07
C ARG A 79 0.86 -10.45 8.53
N GLY A 80 0.74 -11.03 9.72
CA GLY A 80 1.81 -11.82 10.29
C GLY A 80 3.06 -10.98 10.48
N GLY A 81 4.21 -11.48 10.08
CA GLY A 81 5.46 -10.75 10.14
C GLY A 81 5.82 -10.02 8.85
N GLY A 82 4.83 -9.79 7.99
CA GLY A 82 5.08 -9.19 6.69
C GLY A 82 5.32 -7.69 6.72
N PHE A 83 5.41 -7.11 5.54
CA PHE A 83 5.65 -5.68 5.40
C PHE A 83 4.47 -4.87 5.91
N VAL A 84 4.75 -3.67 6.41
CA VAL A 84 3.72 -2.73 6.81
C VAL A 84 3.35 -1.88 5.61
N PHE A 85 2.05 -1.82 5.33
CA PHE A 85 1.51 -0.98 4.27
C PHE A 85 0.86 0.23 4.93
N ASP A 86 1.36 1.42 4.63
CA ASP A 86 0.76 2.64 5.13
C ASP A 86 -0.29 3.11 4.14
N LEU A 87 -1.53 3.19 4.60
CA LEU A 87 -2.68 3.52 3.77
C LEU A 87 -3.25 4.86 4.19
N PHE A 88 -3.25 5.80 3.26
CA PHE A 88 -3.72 7.15 3.49
C PHE A 88 -5.00 7.40 2.71
N ARG A 89 -5.91 8.13 3.32
CA ARG A 89 -7.20 8.41 2.69
C ARG A 89 -7.22 9.80 2.08
N GLY A 90 -7.91 9.92 0.97
CA GLY A 90 -8.26 11.23 0.41
C GLY A 90 -7.11 12.01 -0.18
N ASN A 91 -7.13 13.30 0.02
CA ASN A 91 -6.26 14.27 -0.64
C ASN A 91 -5.02 14.62 0.14
N ARG A 92 -4.51 13.71 0.91
CA ARG A 92 -3.46 14.06 1.86
C ARG A 92 -2.11 14.36 1.25
N ILE A 93 -1.92 13.98 0.02
CA ILE A 93 -0.61 14.09 -0.61
C ILE A 93 -0.61 14.86 -1.90
N HIS A 94 -1.34 15.91 -1.93
CA HIS A 94 -1.35 16.73 -3.12
C HIS A 94 0.03 17.29 -3.47
N THR A 95 0.96 17.28 -2.56
CA THR A 95 2.33 17.69 -2.87
C THR A 95 3.06 16.65 -3.71
N THR A 96 2.71 15.39 -3.56
CA THR A 96 3.39 14.32 -4.26
C THR A 96 2.98 14.26 -5.72
N GLU A 97 1.77 14.62 -6.00
CA GLU A 97 1.25 14.55 -7.35
C GLU A 97 1.94 15.47 -8.32
N LEU A 98 2.70 16.41 -7.82
CA LEU A 98 3.42 17.33 -8.67
C LEU A 98 4.61 16.69 -9.35
N LEU A 99 4.96 15.53 -8.93
CA LEU A 99 6.06 14.79 -9.51
C LEU A 99 5.61 14.01 -10.75
#